data_d3d1cdac656a6ab741ffe82bc89411f2
#
_entry.id   d3d1cdac656a6ab741ffe82bc89411f2
#
_cell.length_a   1.000
_cell.length_b   1.000
_cell.length_c   1.000
_cell.angle_alpha   90.00
_cell.angle_beta   90.00
_cell.angle_gamma   90.00
#
_symmetry.space_group_name_H-M   'P 1'
#
loop_
_entity.id
_entity.type
_entity.pdbx_description
1 polymer ?
#
loop_
_entity_poly.entity_id
_entity_poly.type
_entity_poly.pdbx_seq_one_letter_code
_entity_poly.pdbx_strand_id
1 'polypeptide(L)'
;MRRQVFAFSGVLEPRPGERGNRPLVEHVLALGAARRQEPGPVRLCYLPTAVGDDPAAVSAYERVLGGRDDVVLSVLQLFPRPSLPDLRSHLLTQDVVLVEGGSVVDLMAV
;
A
#
# COMPACT_ATOMS: atom_id res chain seq x y z
N MET A 1 1.60 0.40 -21.79
CA MET A 1 1.93 0.51 -20.37
C MET A 1 2.02 -0.88 -19.76
N ARG A 2 3.13 -1.19 -19.14
CA ARG A 2 3.40 -2.54 -18.62
C ARG A 2 2.86 -2.68 -17.20
N ARG A 3 1.98 -3.66 -16.98
CA ARG A 3 1.51 -4.02 -15.65
C ARG A 3 2.54 -4.93 -14.98
N GLN A 4 2.77 -4.71 -13.69
CA GLN A 4 3.73 -5.49 -12.92
C GLN A 4 3.13 -5.91 -11.59
N VAL A 5 3.48 -7.12 -11.16
CA VAL A 5 3.19 -7.62 -9.83
C VAL A 5 4.51 -7.87 -9.12
N PHE A 6 4.66 -7.29 -7.94
CA PHE A 6 5.84 -7.48 -7.09
C PHE A 6 5.38 -8.08 -5.76
N ALA A 7 5.83 -9.29 -5.46
CA ALA A 7 5.44 -9.99 -4.24
C ALA A 7 6.63 -10.07 -3.29
N PHE A 8 6.37 -9.77 -2.01
CA PHE A 8 7.37 -9.85 -0.96
C PHE A 8 6.70 -10.18 0.37
N SER A 9 7.52 -10.52 1.37
CA SER A 9 7.07 -10.80 2.72
C SER A 9 7.87 -9.97 3.74
N GLY A 10 7.44 -10.00 4.99
CA GLY A 10 8.10 -9.30 6.08
C GLY A 10 7.28 -8.14 6.62
N VAL A 11 7.89 -7.37 7.50
CA VAL A 11 7.24 -6.24 8.17
C VAL A 11 7.93 -4.93 7.78
N LEU A 12 7.14 -3.87 7.72
CA LEU A 12 7.65 -2.53 7.37
C LEU A 12 8.52 -1.95 8.48
N GLU A 13 8.08 -2.10 9.73
CA GLU A 13 8.81 -1.66 10.92
C GLU A 13 9.21 -2.88 11.75
N PRO A 14 10.41 -3.44 11.52
CA PRO A 14 10.84 -4.64 12.24
C PRO A 14 11.23 -4.32 13.68
N ARG A 15 11.17 -5.33 14.52
CA ARG A 15 11.74 -5.27 15.87
C ARG A 15 13.28 -5.26 15.78
N PRO A 16 13.97 -4.80 16.83
CA PRO A 16 15.43 -4.87 16.86
C PRO A 16 15.95 -6.28 16.53
N GLY A 17 16.89 -6.38 15.59
CA GLY A 17 17.46 -7.64 15.13
C GLY A 17 16.71 -8.33 14.00
N GLU A 18 15.52 -7.86 13.64
CA GLU A 18 14.75 -8.39 12.50
C GLU A 18 15.03 -7.58 11.22
N ARG A 19 14.88 -8.23 10.08
CA ARG A 19 14.92 -7.54 8.79
C ARG A 19 13.54 -7.02 8.42
N GLY A 20 13.47 -5.74 8.07
CA GLY A 20 12.25 -5.16 7.54
C GLY A 20 12.19 -5.21 6.02
N ASN A 21 11.02 -4.95 5.47
CA ASN A 21 10.79 -4.89 4.03
C ASN A 21 10.88 -3.47 3.44
N ARG A 22 11.38 -2.51 4.21
CA ARG A 22 11.48 -1.11 3.78
C ARG A 22 12.26 -0.93 2.47
N PRO A 23 13.41 -1.61 2.24
CA PRO A 23 14.10 -1.52 0.95
C PRO A 23 13.25 -2.03 -0.22
N LEU A 24 12.41 -3.03 0.01
CA LEU A 24 11.50 -3.56 -1.00
C LEU A 24 10.38 -2.57 -1.31
N VAL A 25 9.85 -1.89 -0.30
CA VAL A 25 8.87 -0.81 -0.49
C VAL A 25 9.49 0.33 -1.30
N GLU A 26 10.73 0.73 -1.00
CA GLU A 26 11.45 1.74 -1.78
C GLU A 26 11.61 1.32 -3.25
N HIS A 27 11.90 0.05 -3.50
CA HIS A 27 11.97 -0.48 -4.86
C HIS A 27 10.62 -0.37 -5.59
N VAL A 28 9.53 -0.71 -4.92
CA VAL A 28 8.17 -0.61 -5.48
C VAL A 28 7.81 0.85 -5.80
N LEU A 29 8.19 1.78 -4.93
CA LEU A 29 7.99 3.20 -5.20
C LEU A 29 8.78 3.67 -6.42
N ALA A 30 10.00 3.19 -6.60
CA ALA A 30 10.80 3.49 -7.79
C ALA A 30 10.15 2.95 -9.07
N LEU A 31 9.58 1.73 -9.02
CA LEU A 31 8.82 1.18 -10.14
C LEU A 31 7.59 2.01 -10.46
N GLY A 32 6.86 2.45 -9.44
CA GLY A 32 5.70 3.33 -9.61
C GLY A 32 6.07 4.67 -10.23
N ALA A 33 7.16 5.28 -9.77
CA ALA A 33 7.66 6.54 -10.31
C ALA A 33 8.06 6.41 -11.79
N ALA A 34 8.71 5.30 -12.16
CA ALA A 34 9.14 5.05 -13.53
C ALA A 34 7.95 4.89 -14.51
N ARG A 35 6.78 4.50 -14.00
CA ARG A 35 5.57 4.36 -14.83
C ARG A 35 4.86 5.67 -15.11
N ARG A 36 5.11 6.69 -14.31
CA ARG A 36 4.40 7.97 -14.45
C ARG A 36 4.84 8.66 -15.74
N GLN A 37 3.86 9.13 -16.49
CA GLN A 37 4.10 9.90 -17.71
C GLN A 37 4.40 11.38 -17.37
N GLU A 38 3.94 11.83 -16.23
CA GLU A 38 4.14 13.20 -15.76
C GLU A 38 4.92 13.21 -14.45
N PRO A 39 5.77 14.23 -14.21
CA PRO A 39 6.47 14.38 -12.94
C PRO A 39 5.46 14.57 -11.79
N GLY A 40 5.84 14.13 -10.63
CA GLY A 40 5.03 14.30 -9.44
C GLY A 40 5.15 13.12 -8.48
N PRO A 41 4.48 13.18 -7.32
CA PRO A 41 4.55 12.13 -6.34
C PRO A 41 3.88 10.85 -6.82
N VAL A 42 4.41 9.71 -6.37
CA VAL A 42 3.81 8.39 -6.60
C VAL A 42 2.52 8.29 -5.80
N ARG A 43 1.44 7.90 -6.44
CA ARG A 43 0.16 7.64 -5.78
C ARG A 43 0.12 6.18 -5.36
N LEU A 44 0.16 5.94 -4.07
CA LEU A 44 0.15 4.60 -3.48
C LEU A 44 -1.12 4.42 -2.64
N CYS A 45 -1.88 3.38 -2.96
CA CYS A 45 -3.02 2.96 -2.17
C CYS A 45 -2.66 1.72 -1.36
N TYR A 46 -2.80 1.81 -0.03
CA TYR A 46 -2.56 0.71 0.90
C TYR A 46 -3.88 0.03 1.25
N LEU A 47 -3.92 -1.30 1.07
CA LEU A 47 -5.07 -2.14 1.37
C LEU A 47 -4.76 -3.08 2.53
N PRO A 48 -5.17 -2.74 3.78
CA PRO A 48 -4.94 -3.59 4.95
C PRO A 48 -6.03 -4.64 5.18
N THR A 49 -6.85 -4.95 4.18
CA THR A 49 -8.02 -5.83 4.31
C THR A 49 -7.69 -7.20 4.89
N ALA A 50 -6.58 -7.81 4.46
CA ALA A 50 -6.19 -9.16 4.92
C ALA A 50 -5.82 -9.22 6.40
N VAL A 51 -5.55 -8.09 7.05
CA VAL A 51 -5.35 -7.98 8.51
C VAL A 51 -6.54 -7.30 9.18
N GLY A 52 -7.74 -7.35 8.57
CA GLY A 52 -8.97 -6.80 9.12
C GLY A 52 -8.96 -5.29 9.26
N ASP A 53 -8.25 -4.58 8.40
CA ASP A 53 -8.05 -3.12 8.48
C ASP A 53 -7.44 -2.68 9.81
N ASP A 54 -6.50 -3.47 10.35
CA ASP A 54 -5.86 -3.24 11.64
C ASP A 54 -5.26 -1.83 11.72
N PRO A 55 -5.68 -1.00 12.71
CA PRO A 55 -5.13 0.34 12.88
C PRO A 55 -3.62 0.40 13.10
N ALA A 56 -3.02 -0.62 13.68
CA ALA A 56 -1.57 -0.67 13.88
C ALA A 56 -0.83 -0.80 12.55
N ALA A 57 -1.34 -1.63 11.63
CA ALA A 57 -0.79 -1.76 10.28
C ALA A 57 -0.91 -0.44 9.50
N VAL A 58 -2.07 0.19 9.55
CA VAL A 58 -2.31 1.49 8.92
C VAL A 58 -1.34 2.53 9.46
N SER A 59 -1.19 2.62 10.78
CA SER A 59 -0.31 3.59 11.42
C SER A 59 1.15 3.40 11.02
N ALA A 60 1.62 2.17 10.84
CA ALA A 60 2.99 1.89 10.40
C ALA A 60 3.25 2.49 9.02
N TYR A 61 2.35 2.29 8.07
CA TYR A 61 2.49 2.87 6.73
C TYR A 61 2.36 4.39 6.73
N GLU A 62 1.47 4.95 7.54
CA GLU A 62 1.36 6.39 7.69
C GLU A 62 2.62 7.03 8.25
N ARG A 63 3.27 6.38 9.24
CA ARG A 63 4.54 6.88 9.79
C ARG A 63 5.66 6.89 8.77
N VAL A 64 5.75 5.83 7.96
CA VAL A 64 6.86 5.68 7.01
C VAL A 64 6.64 6.45 5.72
N LEU A 65 5.42 6.49 5.21
CA LEU A 65 5.11 7.03 3.88
C LEU A 65 4.28 8.31 3.91
N GLY A 66 3.49 8.54 4.95
CA GLY A 66 2.52 9.64 4.97
C GLY A 66 3.11 11.04 5.00
N GLY A 67 4.35 11.20 5.47
CA GLY A 67 5.03 12.49 5.52
C GLY A 67 6.00 12.76 4.36
N ARG A 68 6.07 11.87 3.37
CA ARG A 68 7.00 12.00 2.26
C ARG A 68 6.43 12.91 1.16
N ASP A 69 7.28 13.76 0.61
CA ASP A 69 6.91 14.64 -0.50
C ASP A 69 6.77 13.89 -1.83
N ASP A 70 7.40 12.72 -1.95
CA ASP A 70 7.43 11.92 -3.18
C ASP A 70 6.32 10.86 -3.25
N VAL A 71 5.47 10.79 -2.22
CA VAL A 71 4.39 9.80 -2.13
C VAL A 71 3.09 10.47 -1.69
N VAL A 72 2.01 10.18 -2.39
CA VAL A 72 0.65 10.45 -1.93
C VAL A 72 0.06 9.13 -1.46
N LEU A 73 0.01 8.94 -0.14
CA LEU A 73 -0.53 7.74 0.47
C LEU A 73 -2.04 7.87 0.65
N SER A 74 -2.77 6.86 0.21
CA SER A 74 -4.16 6.67 0.58
C SER A 74 -4.33 5.29 1.20
N VAL A 75 -5.28 5.17 2.14
CA VAL A 75 -5.59 3.93 2.81
C VAL A 75 -7.04 3.56 2.47
N LEU A 76 -7.22 2.40 1.85
CA LEU A 76 -8.53 1.90 1.49
C LEU A 76 -8.94 0.83 2.49
N GLN A 77 -9.80 1.20 3.44
CA GLN A 77 -10.38 0.30 4.42
C GLN A 77 -11.73 -0.18 3.91
N LEU A 78 -12.01 -1.48 4.06
CA LEU A 78 -13.23 -2.11 3.56
C LEU A 78 -14.14 -2.60 4.69
N PHE A 79 -13.64 -2.69 5.93
CA PHE A 79 -14.42 -3.09 7.10
C PHE A 79 -14.69 -1.92 8.04
N PRO A 80 -15.89 -1.81 8.60
CA PRO A 80 -17.12 -2.57 8.29
C PRO A 80 -17.75 -2.15 6.97
N ARG A 81 -17.25 -1.10 6.36
CA ARG A 81 -17.68 -0.60 5.05
C ARG A 81 -16.53 0.14 4.37
N PRO A 82 -16.57 0.30 3.04
CA PRO A 82 -15.54 1.02 2.31
C PRO A 82 -15.38 2.46 2.82
N SER A 83 -14.12 2.88 2.98
CA SER A 83 -13.77 4.24 3.40
C SER A 83 -13.89 5.27 2.28
N LEU A 84 -14.06 4.82 1.04
CA LEU A 84 -14.17 5.65 -0.14
C LEU A 84 -15.44 5.29 -0.92
N PRO A 85 -16.17 6.26 -1.48
CA PRO A 85 -17.44 6.00 -2.16
C PRO A 85 -17.28 5.31 -3.53
N ASP A 86 -16.18 5.55 -4.23
CA ASP A 86 -15.92 4.97 -5.56
C ASP A 86 -14.55 4.27 -5.57
N LEU A 87 -14.57 2.98 -5.28
CA LEU A 87 -13.37 2.15 -5.19
C LEU A 87 -12.66 2.01 -6.54
N ARG A 88 -13.45 1.80 -7.60
CA ARG A 88 -12.89 1.59 -8.93
C ARG A 88 -12.14 2.82 -9.43
N SER A 89 -12.76 3.98 -9.35
CA SER A 89 -12.11 5.23 -9.79
C SER A 89 -10.87 5.51 -8.97
N HIS A 90 -10.92 5.31 -7.65
CA HIS A 90 -9.77 5.52 -6.80
C HIS A 90 -8.60 4.60 -7.17
N LEU A 91 -8.86 3.30 -7.32
CA LEU A 91 -7.83 2.33 -7.66
C LEU A 91 -7.20 2.58 -9.03
N LEU A 92 -8.00 2.99 -10.00
CA LEU A 92 -7.52 3.27 -11.36
C LEU A 92 -6.61 4.50 -11.44
N THR A 93 -6.68 5.40 -10.47
CA THR A 93 -5.82 6.59 -10.43
C THR A 93 -4.49 6.36 -9.69
N GLN A 94 -4.29 5.18 -9.12
CA GLN A 94 -3.08 4.88 -8.35
C GLN A 94 -1.95 4.40 -9.25
N ASP A 95 -0.72 4.75 -8.87
CA ASP A 95 0.49 4.21 -9.51
C ASP A 95 0.86 2.87 -8.90
N VAL A 96 0.61 2.69 -7.60
CA VAL A 96 0.91 1.48 -6.85
C VAL A 96 -0.29 1.13 -5.96
N VAL A 97 -0.67 -0.14 -5.96
CA VAL A 97 -1.62 -0.68 -4.99
C VAL A 97 -0.86 -1.73 -4.17
N LEU A 98 -0.73 -1.48 -2.87
CA LEU A 98 -0.02 -2.35 -1.94
C LEU A 98 -1.04 -3.12 -1.10
N VAL A 99 -1.10 -4.42 -1.31
CA VAL A 99 -2.03 -5.31 -0.61
C VAL A 99 -1.28 -6.01 0.52
N GLU A 100 -1.76 -5.83 1.76
CA GLU A 100 -1.18 -6.49 2.93
C GLU A 100 -1.48 -7.99 2.90
N GLY A 101 -0.49 -8.79 3.29
CA GLY A 101 -0.70 -10.22 3.52
C GLY A 101 -1.43 -10.46 4.84
N GLY A 102 -2.06 -11.63 4.98
CA GLY A 102 -2.78 -11.99 6.20
C GLY A 102 -3.89 -12.98 5.92
N SER A 103 -5.08 -12.71 6.44
CA SER A 103 -6.23 -13.60 6.30
C SER A 103 -6.77 -13.64 4.88
N VAL A 104 -6.74 -14.83 4.29
CA VAL A 104 -7.36 -15.07 2.98
C VAL A 104 -8.89 -14.93 3.08
N VAL A 105 -9.47 -15.33 4.21
CA VAL A 105 -10.91 -15.21 4.45
C VAL A 105 -11.34 -13.75 4.44
N ASP A 106 -10.62 -12.88 5.16
CA ASP A 106 -10.91 -11.44 5.17
C ASP A 106 -10.77 -10.83 3.78
N LEU A 107 -9.72 -11.22 3.05
CA LEU A 107 -9.46 -10.69 1.72
C LEU A 107 -10.53 -11.14 0.72
N MET A 108 -11.01 -12.37 0.82
CA MET A 108 -12.03 -12.91 -0.08
C MET A 108 -13.46 -12.50 0.27
N ALA A 109 -13.68 -11.94 1.46
CA ALA A 109 -15.00 -11.51 1.92
C ALA A 109 -15.47 -10.18 1.31
N VAL A 110 -14.62 -9.49 0.57
CA VAL A 110 -14.91 -8.17 -0.01
C VAL A 110 -15.41 -8.23 -1.46
#